data_b38cc13f6cdc164440eaa51ac0248d7f
#
_entry.id   b38cc13f6cdc164440eaa51ac0248d7f
#
_cell.length_a   1.000
_cell.length_b   1.000
_cell.length_c   1.000
_cell.angle_alpha   90.00
_cell.angle_beta   90.00
_cell.angle_gamma   90.00
#
_symmetry.space_group_name_H-M   'P 1'
#
loop_
_entity.id
_entity.type
_entity.pdbx_description
1 polymer ?
#
loop_
_entity_poly.entity_id
_entity_poly.type
_entity_poly.pdbx_seq_one_letter_code
_entity_poly.pdbx_strand_id
1 'polypeptide(L)'
;MAKKKTVEKALNIDSILFNCRDYLRAARNSGSFFEKRDMMLTLVFLRFIGEKYEDGVEKLKQTLKEQGLDPEDENIRAAFFDDATFADGTYNLPPEARWSTIINTPAPGLNVALDTALQRLEEEDPQLKGCFVKGTFTARNLAANDIKKIVDEVNKISHKTFGEEKDLIGRVYEYFLKEFAVNATKEEGEFYTPHDVVQLIATMIEPYDGTLYDPCCGSGGMFIQSAELVKSKQGNLNGINVYGQEKEPATYRLAKMNLALRGISHNLGEEADSSFTHDLHKGLHFNYIMANPPFNLKGWYNDNLKNDGRWSDYQTPPESNANYAWILHILSHLKKTDGVAGFLLANGALNDSDTLEIRKELIQNDKIEAIVVLPRELFITTDISVTLWILNQNKKGGKYHGRNLRNREHEILFMDLRQWTENAVKGESKKKVRLDTEQIEKAADIYHTWQCEETDGAAYEIPELYRSVCINEIESKGWALTPSKYIEFIDHDLEIDYEKEMARIQSEMKEIMKQEKKSQQILEEAFRGIGYGID
;
A
#
# COMPACT_ATOMS: atom_id res chain seq x y z
N MET A 1 52.88 -21.41 7.85
CA MET A 1 52.09 -20.51 6.94
C MET A 1 50.62 -20.82 7.11
N ALA A 2 49.91 -20.02 7.89
CA ALA A 2 48.48 -20.21 8.14
C ALA A 2 47.71 -19.54 6.99
N LYS A 3 46.94 -20.33 6.23
CA LYS A 3 45.98 -19.83 5.23
C LYS A 3 44.88 -19.08 5.98
N LYS A 4 44.83 -17.73 5.84
CA LYS A 4 43.66 -16.93 6.17
C LYS A 4 42.51 -17.44 5.29
N LYS A 5 41.54 -18.13 5.90
CA LYS A 5 40.22 -18.32 5.28
C LYS A 5 39.57 -16.93 5.20
N THR A 6 39.48 -16.39 4.01
CA THR A 6 38.61 -15.24 3.71
C THR A 6 37.19 -15.74 3.96
N VAL A 7 36.57 -15.29 5.05
CA VAL A 7 35.13 -15.46 5.24
C VAL A 7 34.49 -14.57 4.19
N GLU A 8 33.90 -15.14 3.15
CA GLU A 8 33.02 -14.42 2.26
C GLU A 8 31.92 -13.78 3.10
N LYS A 9 31.92 -12.46 3.17
CA LYS A 9 30.90 -11.70 3.87
C LYS A 9 29.59 -12.00 3.13
N ALA A 10 28.63 -12.64 3.78
CA ALA A 10 27.30 -12.86 3.23
C ALA A 10 26.78 -11.51 2.68
N LEU A 11 26.31 -11.51 1.43
CA LEU A 11 25.73 -10.33 0.78
C LEU A 11 24.52 -9.89 1.63
N ASN A 12 24.53 -8.61 2.03
CA ASN A 12 23.44 -7.99 2.79
C ASN A 12 22.70 -7.04 1.87
N ILE A 13 21.39 -7.24 1.69
CA ILE A 13 20.53 -6.42 0.82
C ILE A 13 20.62 -4.93 1.21
N ASP A 14 20.57 -4.59 2.50
CA ASP A 14 20.61 -3.20 2.95
C ASP A 14 21.92 -2.50 2.55
N SER A 15 23.04 -3.23 2.57
CA SER A 15 24.33 -2.70 2.11
C SER A 15 24.33 -2.43 0.61
N ILE A 16 23.70 -3.28 -0.20
CA ILE A 16 23.59 -3.09 -1.65
C ILE A 16 22.72 -1.87 -1.94
N LEU A 17 21.55 -1.78 -1.30
CA LEU A 17 20.64 -0.65 -1.48
C LEU A 17 21.27 0.67 -1.06
N PHE A 18 22.01 0.66 0.05
CA PHE A 18 22.79 1.82 0.51
C PHE A 18 23.85 2.24 -0.52
N ASN A 19 24.60 1.28 -1.08
CA ASN A 19 25.61 1.57 -2.11
C ASN A 19 24.98 2.16 -3.38
N CYS A 20 23.86 1.60 -3.85
CA CYS A 20 23.11 2.13 -5.00
C CYS A 20 22.74 3.61 -4.77
N ARG A 21 22.18 3.90 -3.62
CA ARG A 21 21.83 5.27 -3.22
C ARG A 21 23.04 6.19 -3.21
N ASP A 22 24.13 5.77 -2.59
CA ASP A 22 25.34 6.59 -2.43
C ASP A 22 26.05 6.84 -3.76
N TYR A 23 26.14 5.84 -4.65
CA TYR A 23 26.68 6.02 -5.99
C TYR A 23 25.86 7.04 -6.78
N LEU A 24 24.54 6.97 -6.70
CA LEU A 24 23.68 7.92 -7.40
C LEU A 24 23.75 9.33 -6.80
N ARG A 25 23.92 9.45 -5.48
CA ARG A 25 24.15 10.75 -4.81
C ARG A 25 25.48 11.38 -5.19
N ALA A 26 26.51 10.57 -5.32
CA ALA A 26 27.85 11.02 -5.69
C ALA A 26 28.00 11.35 -7.19
N ALA A 27 27.15 10.76 -8.05
CA ALA A 27 27.20 10.97 -9.49
C ALA A 27 26.84 12.43 -9.85
N ARG A 28 27.68 13.04 -10.70
CA ARG A 28 27.40 14.38 -11.24
C ARG A 28 26.21 14.31 -12.20
N ASN A 29 25.42 15.38 -12.23
CA ASN A 29 24.25 15.51 -13.10
C ASN A 29 23.12 14.48 -12.83
N SER A 30 23.09 13.84 -11.67
CA SER A 30 22.08 12.83 -11.33
C SER A 30 20.68 13.41 -11.06
N GLY A 31 20.52 14.74 -11.05
CA GLY A 31 19.24 15.42 -10.95
C GLY A 31 18.73 15.62 -9.50
N SER A 32 17.46 15.99 -9.37
CA SER A 32 16.73 16.15 -8.12
C SER A 32 16.54 14.80 -7.39
N PHE A 33 16.04 14.84 -6.16
CA PHE A 33 15.72 13.63 -5.40
C PHE A 33 14.69 12.74 -6.12
N PHE A 34 13.65 13.33 -6.69
CA PHE A 34 12.61 12.60 -7.43
C PHE A 34 13.17 11.91 -8.67
N GLU A 35 14.00 12.61 -9.40
CA GLU A 35 14.62 12.07 -10.60
C GLU A 35 15.61 10.93 -10.28
N LYS A 36 16.31 11.01 -9.15
CA LYS A 36 17.15 9.92 -8.65
C LYS A 36 16.33 8.71 -8.22
N ARG A 37 15.20 8.93 -7.56
CA ARG A 37 14.23 7.90 -7.20
C ARG A 37 13.75 7.18 -8.45
N ASP A 38 13.22 7.92 -9.41
CA ASP A 38 12.66 7.37 -10.64
C ASP A 38 13.71 6.58 -11.44
N MET A 39 14.93 7.08 -11.51
CA MET A 39 16.05 6.37 -12.15
C MET A 39 16.37 5.04 -11.46
N MET A 40 16.44 5.03 -10.12
CA MET A 40 16.72 3.80 -9.36
C MET A 40 15.59 2.79 -9.49
N LEU A 41 14.34 3.24 -9.36
CA LEU A 41 13.17 2.35 -9.49
C LEU A 41 13.07 1.76 -10.90
N THR A 42 13.39 2.54 -11.92
CA THR A 42 13.46 2.06 -13.32
C THR A 42 14.57 1.02 -13.53
N LEU A 43 15.76 1.20 -12.95
CA LEU A 43 16.83 0.20 -13.01
C LEU A 43 16.46 -1.09 -12.28
N VAL A 44 15.83 -0.96 -11.10
CA VAL A 44 15.34 -2.11 -10.33
C VAL A 44 14.23 -2.84 -11.11
N PHE A 45 13.34 -2.10 -11.77
CA PHE A 45 12.34 -2.67 -12.66
C PHE A 45 12.97 -3.51 -13.77
N LEU A 46 13.93 -2.95 -14.52
CA LEU A 46 14.64 -3.66 -15.58
C LEU A 46 15.35 -4.93 -15.06
N ARG A 47 15.92 -4.85 -13.86
CA ARG A 47 16.60 -5.99 -13.23
C ARG A 47 15.62 -7.12 -12.92
N PHE A 48 14.49 -6.81 -12.27
CA PHE A 48 13.51 -7.83 -11.87
C PHE A 48 12.75 -8.42 -13.05
N ILE A 49 12.36 -7.59 -14.03
CA ILE A 49 11.68 -8.12 -15.24
C ILE A 49 12.63 -8.99 -16.05
N GLY A 50 13.93 -8.60 -16.11
CA GLY A 50 14.97 -9.40 -16.74
C GLY A 50 15.18 -10.75 -16.02
N GLU A 51 15.19 -10.78 -14.69
CA GLU A 51 15.28 -12.02 -13.92
C GLU A 51 14.08 -12.93 -14.15
N LYS A 52 12.86 -12.39 -14.14
CA LYS A 52 11.65 -13.15 -14.46
C LYS A 52 11.70 -13.78 -15.86
N TYR A 53 12.16 -13.02 -16.84
CA TYR A 53 12.36 -13.53 -18.19
C TYR A 53 13.37 -14.69 -18.21
N GLU A 54 14.53 -14.53 -17.58
CA GLU A 54 15.57 -15.56 -17.50
C GLU A 54 15.04 -16.84 -16.83
N ASP A 55 14.31 -16.72 -15.72
CA ASP A 55 13.70 -17.85 -15.02
C ASP A 55 12.58 -18.51 -15.85
N GLY A 56 11.79 -17.74 -16.58
CA GLY A 56 10.77 -18.25 -17.51
C GLY A 56 11.40 -19.05 -18.66
N VAL A 57 12.46 -18.54 -19.26
CA VAL A 57 13.23 -19.24 -20.29
C VAL A 57 13.81 -20.55 -19.76
N GLU A 58 14.36 -20.55 -18.55
CA GLU A 58 14.93 -21.76 -17.93
C GLU A 58 13.87 -22.84 -17.67
N LYS A 59 12.71 -22.44 -17.14
CA LYS A 59 11.57 -23.34 -16.95
C LYS A 59 11.06 -23.89 -18.27
N LEU A 60 10.90 -23.05 -19.28
CA LEU A 60 10.44 -23.48 -20.61
C LEU A 60 11.42 -24.49 -21.22
N LYS A 61 12.72 -24.25 -21.13
CA LYS A 61 13.76 -25.19 -21.60
C LYS A 61 13.65 -26.53 -20.89
N GLN A 62 13.38 -26.52 -19.58
CA GLN A 62 13.20 -27.77 -18.82
C GLN A 62 11.93 -28.51 -19.28
N THR A 63 10.81 -27.81 -19.41
CA THR A 63 9.54 -28.40 -19.87
C THR A 63 9.67 -29.02 -21.27
N LEU A 64 10.32 -28.33 -22.20
CA LEU A 64 10.57 -28.85 -23.55
C LEU A 64 11.42 -30.12 -23.51
N LYS A 65 12.48 -30.17 -22.70
CA LYS A 65 13.31 -31.37 -22.53
C LYS A 65 12.50 -32.54 -21.94
N GLU A 66 11.64 -32.29 -20.98
CA GLU A 66 10.73 -33.32 -20.40
C GLU A 66 9.74 -33.87 -21.44
N GLN A 67 9.36 -33.04 -22.43
CA GLN A 67 8.55 -33.43 -23.57
C GLN A 67 9.35 -34.11 -24.72
N GLY A 68 10.67 -34.26 -24.56
CA GLY A 68 11.53 -34.88 -25.56
C GLY A 68 11.90 -33.96 -26.73
N LEU A 69 11.67 -32.64 -26.55
CA LEU A 69 12.02 -31.62 -27.56
C LEU A 69 13.38 -30.99 -27.21
N ASP A 70 14.19 -30.70 -28.25
CA ASP A 70 15.46 -29.98 -28.05
C ASP A 70 15.21 -28.48 -27.99
N PRO A 71 15.41 -27.79 -26.85
CA PRO A 71 15.22 -26.35 -26.75
C PRO A 71 16.19 -25.52 -27.61
N GLU A 72 17.25 -26.10 -28.11
CA GLU A 72 18.23 -25.42 -28.99
C GLU A 72 17.94 -25.64 -30.46
N ASP A 73 16.96 -26.50 -30.82
CA ASP A 73 16.50 -26.67 -32.21
C ASP A 73 15.89 -25.35 -32.73
N GLU A 74 16.23 -24.95 -33.94
CA GLU A 74 15.86 -23.66 -34.53
C GLU A 74 14.35 -23.51 -34.71
N ASN A 75 13.63 -24.58 -35.03
CA ASN A 75 12.18 -24.59 -35.20
C ASN A 75 11.48 -24.54 -33.82
N ILE A 76 12.03 -25.23 -32.83
CA ILE A 76 11.51 -25.19 -31.44
C ILE A 76 11.72 -23.79 -30.87
N ARG A 77 12.88 -23.18 -31.11
CA ARG A 77 13.16 -21.80 -30.67
C ARG A 77 12.19 -20.81 -31.29
N ALA A 78 11.97 -20.86 -32.59
CA ALA A 78 11.03 -19.99 -33.30
C ALA A 78 9.60 -20.19 -32.79
N ALA A 79 9.17 -21.44 -32.54
CA ALA A 79 7.81 -21.75 -32.11
C ALA A 79 7.51 -21.38 -30.65
N PHE A 80 8.51 -21.41 -29.75
CA PHE A 80 8.28 -21.28 -28.29
C PHE A 80 8.99 -20.11 -27.62
N PHE A 81 10.02 -19.49 -28.22
CA PHE A 81 10.77 -18.41 -27.60
C PHE A 81 10.67 -17.08 -28.34
N ASP A 82 10.42 -17.08 -29.67
CA ASP A 82 10.39 -15.85 -30.46
C ASP A 82 9.02 -15.21 -30.49
N ASP A 83 7.91 -16.02 -30.45
CA ASP A 83 6.53 -15.54 -30.48
C ASP A 83 5.73 -15.86 -29.22
N ALA A 84 6.32 -16.48 -28.18
CA ALA A 84 5.56 -16.95 -27.03
C ALA A 84 5.44 -15.90 -25.93
N THR A 85 4.23 -15.50 -25.63
CA THR A 85 3.87 -15.08 -24.29
C THR A 85 4.03 -16.30 -23.36
N PHE A 86 4.95 -16.25 -22.42
CA PHE A 86 5.09 -17.33 -21.44
C PHE A 86 3.80 -17.49 -20.65
N ALA A 87 3.26 -18.71 -20.60
CA ALA A 87 1.92 -19.02 -20.06
C ALA A 87 1.73 -18.72 -18.56
N ASP A 88 2.79 -18.41 -17.83
CA ASP A 88 2.79 -18.14 -16.37
C ASP A 88 2.86 -16.66 -16.02
N GLY A 89 2.57 -15.76 -16.96
CA GLY A 89 2.66 -14.31 -16.74
C GLY A 89 4.10 -13.77 -16.81
N THR A 90 5.02 -14.51 -17.38
CA THR A 90 6.39 -14.07 -17.66
C THR A 90 6.40 -13.33 -18.99
N TYR A 91 6.98 -12.14 -19.02
CA TYR A 91 7.09 -11.35 -20.25
C TYR A 91 8.12 -11.94 -21.22
N ASN A 92 7.80 -11.99 -22.50
CA ASN A 92 8.82 -12.15 -23.54
C ASN A 92 9.50 -10.79 -23.74
N LEU A 93 10.76 -10.68 -23.30
CA LEU A 93 11.50 -9.43 -23.41
C LEU A 93 12.19 -9.31 -24.77
N PRO A 94 12.07 -8.15 -25.45
CA PRO A 94 12.87 -7.84 -26.62
C PRO A 94 14.36 -7.91 -26.26
N PRO A 95 15.23 -8.32 -27.20
CA PRO A 95 16.67 -8.54 -26.94
C PRO A 95 17.35 -7.37 -26.24
N GLU A 96 16.97 -6.14 -26.59
CA GLU A 96 17.51 -4.91 -26.03
C GLU A 96 17.15 -4.71 -24.54
N ALA A 97 16.00 -5.24 -24.10
CA ALA A 97 15.52 -5.11 -22.74
C ALA A 97 15.94 -6.27 -21.80
N ARG A 98 16.60 -7.30 -22.35
CA ARG A 98 17.12 -8.42 -21.54
C ARG A 98 18.24 -7.93 -20.64
N TRP A 99 18.16 -8.29 -19.36
CA TRP A 99 19.17 -7.86 -18.39
C TRP A 99 20.58 -8.31 -18.76
N SER A 100 20.73 -9.50 -19.35
CA SER A 100 22.00 -10.00 -19.90
C SER A 100 22.59 -9.09 -20.98
N THR A 101 21.78 -8.45 -21.81
CA THR A 101 22.24 -7.46 -22.82
C THR A 101 22.70 -6.19 -22.12
N ILE A 102 21.95 -5.69 -21.15
CA ILE A 102 22.25 -4.45 -20.42
C ILE A 102 23.56 -4.58 -19.64
N ILE A 103 23.73 -5.65 -18.84
CA ILE A 103 24.92 -5.83 -17.99
C ILE A 103 26.22 -6.02 -18.81
N ASN A 104 26.12 -6.61 -20.00
CA ASN A 104 27.26 -6.82 -20.91
C ASN A 104 27.55 -5.62 -21.82
N THR A 105 26.70 -4.57 -21.79
CA THR A 105 26.93 -3.36 -22.56
C THR A 105 28.13 -2.58 -21.99
N PRO A 106 29.11 -2.18 -22.84
CA PRO A 106 30.23 -1.35 -22.42
C PRO A 106 29.77 -0.01 -21.84
N ALA A 107 30.47 0.48 -20.83
CA ALA A 107 30.10 1.70 -20.10
C ALA A 107 29.76 2.91 -20.99
N PRO A 108 30.50 3.23 -22.08
CA PRO A 108 30.18 4.39 -22.91
C PRO A 108 28.82 4.32 -23.63
N GLY A 109 28.28 3.12 -23.89
CA GLY A 109 26.98 2.92 -24.54
C GLY A 109 25.82 2.66 -23.60
N LEU A 110 26.06 2.55 -22.28
CA LEU A 110 25.10 2.02 -21.32
C LEU A 110 23.86 2.93 -21.13
N ASN A 111 24.03 4.27 -21.12
CA ASN A 111 22.92 5.20 -21.04
C ASN A 111 21.92 5.04 -22.20
N VAL A 112 22.46 4.87 -23.41
CA VAL A 112 21.63 4.65 -24.61
C VAL A 112 20.96 3.29 -24.56
N ALA A 113 21.70 2.24 -24.18
CA ALA A 113 21.13 0.90 -24.06
C ALA A 113 19.97 0.84 -23.06
N LEU A 114 20.09 1.51 -21.92
CA LEU A 114 19.02 1.59 -20.92
C LEU A 114 17.77 2.29 -21.48
N ASP A 115 17.92 3.46 -22.11
CA ASP A 115 16.77 4.17 -22.68
C ASP A 115 16.14 3.40 -23.85
N THR A 116 16.96 2.70 -24.67
CA THR A 116 16.46 1.82 -25.72
C THR A 116 15.68 0.64 -25.16
N ALA A 117 16.16 0.01 -24.08
CA ALA A 117 15.46 -1.07 -23.41
C ALA A 117 14.07 -0.64 -22.92
N LEU A 118 13.97 0.53 -22.30
CA LEU A 118 12.71 1.09 -21.83
C LEU A 118 11.74 1.39 -22.98
N GLN A 119 12.23 1.98 -24.05
CA GLN A 119 11.40 2.26 -25.22
C GLN A 119 10.86 0.97 -25.84
N ARG A 120 11.69 -0.05 -26.00
CA ARG A 120 11.27 -1.33 -26.57
C ARG A 120 10.25 -2.04 -25.71
N LEU A 121 10.35 -1.93 -24.37
CA LEU A 121 9.35 -2.47 -23.44
C LEU A 121 7.98 -1.79 -23.61
N GLU A 122 7.95 -0.47 -23.77
CA GLU A 122 6.68 0.25 -23.99
C GLU A 122 6.04 -0.07 -25.36
N GLU A 123 6.87 -0.36 -26.37
CA GLU A 123 6.39 -0.75 -27.71
C GLU A 123 5.78 -2.16 -27.72
N GLU A 124 6.34 -3.09 -26.95
CA GLU A 124 5.92 -4.50 -26.91
C GLU A 124 4.75 -4.75 -25.92
N ASP A 125 4.67 -4.02 -24.81
CA ASP A 125 3.64 -4.22 -23.79
C ASP A 125 2.76 -2.98 -23.61
N PRO A 126 1.49 -3.04 -24.07
CA PRO A 126 0.54 -1.93 -23.91
C PRO A 126 0.31 -1.51 -22.45
N GLN A 127 0.49 -2.41 -21.48
CA GLN A 127 0.34 -2.09 -20.05
C GLN A 127 1.48 -1.18 -19.55
N LEU A 128 2.66 -1.22 -20.21
CA LEU A 128 3.81 -0.38 -19.89
C LEU A 128 3.83 0.95 -20.64
N LYS A 129 2.90 1.18 -21.56
CA LYS A 129 2.84 2.44 -22.34
C LYS A 129 2.73 3.65 -21.41
N GLY A 130 3.65 4.63 -21.58
CA GLY A 130 3.74 5.82 -20.75
C GLY A 130 4.31 5.58 -19.34
N CYS A 131 4.86 4.38 -19.08
CA CYS A 131 5.44 4.01 -17.81
C CYS A 131 6.80 4.65 -17.55
N PHE A 132 7.56 4.96 -18.61
CA PHE A 132 8.91 5.46 -18.47
C PHE A 132 9.06 6.89 -18.99
N VAL A 133 9.93 7.66 -18.35
CA VAL A 133 10.31 8.98 -18.84
C VAL A 133 11.29 8.82 -19.98
N LYS A 134 10.99 9.41 -21.13
CA LYS A 134 11.89 9.35 -22.30
C LYS A 134 13.22 10.01 -21.98
N GLY A 135 14.31 9.31 -22.30
CA GLY A 135 15.66 9.81 -22.09
C GLY A 135 16.07 9.89 -20.60
N THR A 136 15.51 9.05 -19.74
CA THR A 136 15.84 9.01 -18.31
C THR A 136 17.33 8.99 -18.02
N PHE A 137 18.11 8.27 -18.83
CA PHE A 137 19.55 8.12 -18.66
C PHE A 137 20.37 9.01 -19.60
N THR A 138 19.94 9.18 -20.85
CA THR A 138 20.69 9.95 -21.86
C THR A 138 20.57 11.46 -21.65
N ALA A 139 19.38 11.98 -21.30
CA ALA A 139 19.16 13.42 -21.10
C ALA A 139 19.99 14.00 -19.95
N ARG A 140 20.41 13.18 -18.98
CA ARG A 140 21.17 13.62 -17.81
C ARG A 140 22.68 13.55 -18.01
N ASN A 141 23.12 12.85 -19.04
CA ASN A 141 24.54 12.70 -19.38
C ASN A 141 25.38 12.28 -18.15
N LEU A 142 24.91 11.24 -17.45
CA LEU A 142 25.68 10.63 -16.37
C LEU A 142 27.00 10.09 -16.92
N ALA A 143 28.07 10.22 -16.15
CA ALA A 143 29.36 9.67 -16.55
C ALA A 143 29.25 8.14 -16.72
N ALA A 144 29.79 7.61 -17.82
CA ALA A 144 29.69 6.20 -18.16
C ALA A 144 30.12 5.23 -17.04
N ASN A 145 31.17 5.61 -16.31
CA ASN A 145 31.64 4.81 -15.17
C ASN A 145 30.72 4.88 -13.95
N ASP A 146 29.97 5.96 -13.76
CA ASP A 146 29.07 6.09 -12.60
C ASP A 146 27.80 5.26 -12.83
N ILE A 147 27.21 5.34 -14.02
CA ILE A 147 26.05 4.49 -14.34
C ILE A 147 26.43 2.99 -14.33
N LYS A 148 27.63 2.64 -14.81
CA LYS A 148 28.09 1.24 -14.79
C LYS A 148 28.20 0.72 -13.35
N LYS A 149 28.74 1.49 -12.40
CA LYS A 149 28.79 1.10 -10.99
C LYS A 149 27.42 0.86 -10.40
N ILE A 150 26.46 1.73 -10.74
CA ILE A 150 25.06 1.58 -10.24
C ILE A 150 24.44 0.31 -10.81
N VAL A 151 24.56 0.07 -12.11
CA VAL A 151 24.05 -1.14 -12.77
C VAL A 151 24.70 -2.41 -12.23
N ASP A 152 26.02 -2.40 -11.98
CA ASP A 152 26.74 -3.53 -11.38
C ASP A 152 26.28 -3.81 -9.93
N GLU A 153 25.92 -2.78 -9.18
CA GLU A 153 25.38 -2.94 -7.82
C GLU A 153 23.94 -3.48 -7.86
N VAL A 154 23.09 -2.94 -8.73
CA VAL A 154 21.71 -3.42 -8.95
C VAL A 154 21.70 -4.87 -9.42
N ASN A 155 22.70 -5.28 -10.24
CA ASN A 155 22.82 -6.68 -10.67
C ASN A 155 22.95 -7.70 -9.55
N LYS A 156 23.44 -7.28 -8.37
CA LYS A 156 23.54 -8.15 -7.18
C LYS A 156 22.18 -8.42 -6.52
N ILE A 157 21.15 -7.62 -6.83
CA ILE A 157 19.78 -7.79 -6.34
C ILE A 157 19.12 -8.88 -7.18
N SER A 158 18.82 -10.04 -6.58
CA SER A 158 18.10 -11.11 -7.26
C SER A 158 17.43 -12.06 -6.28
N HIS A 159 16.34 -12.70 -6.69
CA HIS A 159 15.70 -13.75 -5.91
C HIS A 159 16.60 -14.98 -5.70
N LYS A 160 17.53 -15.24 -6.63
CA LYS A 160 18.54 -16.31 -6.48
C LYS A 160 19.49 -16.05 -5.30
N THR A 161 19.79 -14.75 -5.05
CA THR A 161 20.68 -14.34 -3.96
C THR A 161 19.94 -14.18 -2.63
N PHE A 162 18.70 -13.71 -2.65
CA PHE A 162 17.88 -13.35 -1.48
C PHE A 162 16.56 -14.12 -1.44
N GLY A 163 16.54 -15.38 -1.85
CA GLY A 163 15.32 -16.21 -1.97
C GLY A 163 14.55 -16.48 -0.66
N GLU A 164 15.14 -16.18 0.50
CA GLU A 164 14.45 -16.22 1.80
C GLU A 164 13.58 -14.97 2.06
N GLU A 165 13.79 -13.88 1.31
CA GLU A 165 13.00 -12.66 1.41
C GLU A 165 11.66 -12.84 0.68
N LYS A 166 10.55 -12.88 1.43
CA LYS A 166 9.21 -13.16 0.89
C LYS A 166 8.74 -12.11 -0.14
N ASP A 167 9.08 -10.83 0.06
CA ASP A 167 8.78 -9.73 -0.88
C ASP A 167 10.03 -8.88 -1.14
N LEU A 168 10.99 -9.44 -1.86
CA LEU A 168 12.21 -8.73 -2.23
C LEU A 168 11.93 -7.47 -3.07
N ILE A 169 10.98 -7.55 -3.99
CA ILE A 169 10.59 -6.43 -4.85
C ILE A 169 10.04 -5.29 -3.99
N GLY A 170 9.06 -5.58 -3.12
CA GLY A 170 8.47 -4.60 -2.22
C GLY A 170 9.51 -3.95 -1.32
N ARG A 171 10.37 -4.73 -0.69
CA ARG A 171 11.44 -4.22 0.18
C ARG A 171 12.38 -3.26 -0.55
N VAL A 172 12.79 -3.59 -1.77
CA VAL A 172 13.68 -2.74 -2.58
C VAL A 172 12.97 -1.44 -2.98
N TYR A 173 11.70 -1.52 -3.41
CA TYR A 173 10.90 -0.35 -3.75
C TYR A 173 10.65 0.54 -2.53
N GLU A 174 10.23 -0.03 -1.41
CA GLU A 174 10.00 0.73 -0.17
C GLU A 174 11.26 1.43 0.32
N TYR A 175 12.41 0.78 0.23
CA TYR A 175 13.69 1.40 0.58
C TYR A 175 13.93 2.68 -0.22
N PHE A 176 13.84 2.62 -1.55
CA PHE A 176 14.09 3.80 -2.38
C PHE A 176 12.98 4.85 -2.27
N LEU A 177 11.73 4.45 -2.10
CA LEU A 177 10.65 5.39 -1.80
C LEU A 177 10.92 6.13 -0.47
N LYS A 178 11.27 5.41 0.59
CA LYS A 178 11.58 6.00 1.90
C LYS A 178 12.81 6.90 1.85
N GLU A 179 13.92 6.45 1.25
CA GLU A 179 15.18 7.19 1.20
C GLU A 179 15.11 8.49 0.37
N PHE A 180 14.27 8.51 -0.65
CA PHE A 180 14.07 9.69 -1.49
C PHE A 180 12.83 10.50 -1.09
N ALA A 181 11.95 10.00 -0.23
CA ALA A 181 10.80 10.74 0.31
C ALA A 181 11.14 11.59 1.54
N VAL A 182 12.17 11.26 2.31
CA VAL A 182 12.55 11.96 3.57
C VAL A 182 12.83 13.45 3.37
N ASN A 183 13.04 13.89 2.12
CA ASN A 183 13.24 15.30 1.76
C ASN A 183 12.11 15.88 0.89
N ALA A 184 11.05 15.11 0.63
CA ALA A 184 9.83 15.66 0.05
C ALA A 184 9.14 16.55 1.09
N THR A 185 8.79 17.77 0.71
CA THR A 185 8.05 18.68 1.58
C THR A 185 6.71 18.04 1.95
N LYS A 186 6.20 18.31 3.16
CA LYS A 186 4.90 17.80 3.66
C LYS A 186 3.70 18.11 2.74
N GLU A 187 3.91 18.87 1.67
CA GLU A 187 2.90 19.32 0.71
C GLU A 187 2.59 18.30 -0.39
N GLU A 188 3.43 17.29 -0.60
CA GLU A 188 3.27 16.35 -1.73
C GLU A 188 2.57 15.03 -1.36
N GLY A 189 1.97 14.94 -0.17
CA GLY A 189 0.87 14.01 0.18
C GLY A 189 0.98 12.53 -0.22
N GLU A 190 2.15 12.01 -0.56
CA GLU A 190 2.34 10.57 -0.79
C GLU A 190 2.26 9.82 0.55
N PHE A 191 1.04 9.56 1.01
CA PHE A 191 0.80 8.74 2.18
C PHE A 191 0.93 7.27 1.80
N TYR A 192 2.05 6.66 2.16
CA TYR A 192 2.17 5.21 2.12
C TYR A 192 1.19 4.59 3.13
N THR A 193 0.25 3.79 2.65
CA THR A 193 -0.67 3.06 3.52
C THR A 193 0.06 1.87 4.13
N PRO A 194 0.14 1.75 5.46
CA PRO A 194 0.79 0.61 6.11
C PRO A 194 0.20 -0.73 5.68
N HIS A 195 1.05 -1.73 5.52
CA HIS A 195 0.67 -3.07 5.08
C HIS A 195 -0.45 -3.70 5.94
N ASP A 196 -0.35 -3.60 7.25
CA ASP A 196 -1.32 -4.11 8.21
C ASP A 196 -2.70 -3.44 8.06
N VAL A 197 -2.74 -2.14 7.76
CA VAL A 197 -3.99 -1.42 7.51
C VAL A 197 -4.65 -1.89 6.20
N VAL A 198 -3.87 -2.08 5.14
CA VAL A 198 -4.40 -2.61 3.87
C VAL A 198 -4.90 -4.04 4.05
N GLN A 199 -4.15 -4.85 4.79
CA GLN A 199 -4.53 -6.22 5.10
C GLN A 199 -5.83 -6.26 5.92
N LEU A 200 -6.00 -5.35 6.89
CA LEU A 200 -7.25 -5.21 7.64
C LEU A 200 -8.43 -4.92 6.71
N ILE A 201 -8.31 -3.92 5.84
CA ILE A 201 -9.37 -3.57 4.88
C ILE A 201 -9.71 -4.77 4.01
N ALA A 202 -8.69 -5.38 3.38
CA ALA A 202 -8.88 -6.51 2.48
C ALA A 202 -9.48 -7.75 3.18
N THR A 203 -9.08 -8.03 4.44
CA THR A 203 -9.63 -9.14 5.20
C THR A 203 -11.10 -8.90 5.57
N MET A 204 -11.47 -7.65 5.87
CA MET A 204 -12.85 -7.30 6.20
C MET A 204 -13.78 -7.36 4.99
N ILE A 205 -13.39 -6.79 3.82
CA ILE A 205 -14.29 -6.72 2.65
C ILE A 205 -14.14 -7.88 1.66
N GLU A 206 -13.12 -8.72 1.83
CA GLU A 206 -12.89 -9.97 1.08
C GLU A 206 -12.94 -9.83 -0.46
N PRO A 207 -12.06 -9.02 -1.09
CA PRO A 207 -12.06 -8.78 -2.53
C PRO A 207 -11.48 -9.99 -3.29
N TYR A 208 -12.15 -11.14 -3.25
CA TYR A 208 -11.61 -12.40 -3.76
C TYR A 208 -11.78 -12.59 -5.27
N ASP A 209 -12.75 -11.92 -5.87
CA ASP A 209 -13.06 -12.02 -7.30
C ASP A 209 -13.70 -10.72 -7.84
N GLY A 210 -13.80 -10.60 -9.17
CA GLY A 210 -14.44 -9.47 -9.82
C GLY A 210 -13.54 -8.27 -10.05
N THR A 211 -14.03 -7.07 -9.80
CA THR A 211 -13.33 -5.81 -10.08
C THR A 211 -13.01 -5.04 -8.80
N LEU A 212 -11.74 -4.64 -8.65
CA LEU A 212 -11.26 -3.82 -7.55
C LEU A 212 -10.81 -2.46 -8.07
N TYR A 213 -11.27 -1.37 -7.45
CA TYR A 213 -10.96 0.00 -7.83
C TYR A 213 -10.34 0.80 -6.68
N ASP A 214 -9.36 1.65 -7.01
CA ASP A 214 -8.81 2.67 -6.12
C ASP A 214 -8.71 4.01 -6.86
N PRO A 215 -9.52 5.02 -6.50
CA PRO A 215 -9.55 6.32 -7.16
C PRO A 215 -8.32 7.21 -6.88
N CYS A 216 -7.42 6.80 -6.01
CA CYS A 216 -6.20 7.52 -5.61
C CYS A 216 -5.10 6.52 -5.25
N CYS A 217 -4.78 5.64 -6.23
CA CYS A 217 -4.10 4.39 -5.99
C CYS A 217 -2.63 4.51 -5.56
N GLY A 218 -2.06 5.70 -5.59
CA GLY A 218 -0.67 5.90 -5.22
C GLY A 218 0.26 5.01 -6.02
N SER A 219 1.15 4.31 -5.36
CA SER A 219 2.06 3.32 -5.96
C SER A 219 1.45 1.94 -6.21
N GLY A 220 0.13 1.78 -6.03
CA GLY A 220 -0.59 0.52 -6.23
C GLY A 220 -0.55 -0.45 -5.04
N GLY A 221 -0.17 0.02 -3.86
CA GLY A 221 0.00 -0.81 -2.67
C GLY A 221 -1.26 -1.58 -2.26
N MET A 222 -2.45 -0.95 -2.34
CA MET A 222 -3.74 -1.60 -2.08
C MET A 222 -3.98 -2.82 -2.98
N PHE A 223 -3.69 -2.69 -4.27
CA PHE A 223 -3.88 -3.76 -5.25
C PHE A 223 -2.94 -4.94 -5.01
N ILE A 224 -1.66 -4.64 -4.72
CA ILE A 224 -0.64 -5.66 -4.49
C ILE A 224 -1.03 -6.54 -3.31
N GLN A 225 -1.41 -5.94 -2.21
CA GLN A 225 -1.75 -6.69 -1.00
C GLN A 225 -3.07 -7.43 -1.11
N SER A 226 -4.06 -6.85 -1.81
CA SER A 226 -5.29 -7.56 -2.14
C SER A 226 -5.01 -8.78 -3.00
N ALA A 227 -4.14 -8.67 -4.01
CA ALA A 227 -3.73 -9.79 -4.85
C ALA A 227 -2.99 -10.87 -4.05
N GLU A 228 -2.12 -10.51 -3.10
CA GLU A 228 -1.46 -11.45 -2.20
C GLU A 228 -2.45 -12.19 -1.30
N LEU A 229 -3.44 -11.50 -0.75
CA LEU A 229 -4.51 -12.12 0.03
C LEU A 229 -5.30 -13.13 -0.80
N VAL A 230 -5.71 -12.76 -2.02
CA VAL A 230 -6.40 -13.67 -2.94
C VAL A 230 -5.56 -14.90 -3.26
N LYS A 231 -4.29 -14.71 -3.56
CA LYS A 231 -3.35 -15.82 -3.81
C LYS A 231 -3.25 -16.76 -2.61
N SER A 232 -3.21 -16.24 -1.40
CA SER A 232 -3.11 -17.03 -0.18
C SER A 232 -4.38 -17.83 0.13
N LYS A 233 -5.57 -17.30 -0.22
CA LYS A 233 -6.87 -17.92 0.06
C LYS A 233 -7.38 -18.82 -1.06
N GLN A 234 -7.17 -18.44 -2.33
CA GLN A 234 -7.75 -19.12 -3.51
C GLN A 234 -6.70 -19.71 -4.46
N GLY A 235 -5.42 -19.38 -4.29
CA GLY A 235 -4.32 -19.90 -5.12
C GLY A 235 -4.24 -19.33 -6.54
N ASN A 236 -5.18 -18.47 -6.98
CA ASN A 236 -5.21 -17.90 -8.33
C ASN A 236 -5.42 -16.39 -8.30
N LEU A 237 -4.50 -15.65 -8.94
CA LEU A 237 -4.56 -14.18 -9.08
C LEU A 237 -5.51 -13.70 -10.19
N ASN A 238 -5.93 -14.59 -11.09
CA ASN A 238 -6.71 -14.23 -12.27
C ASN A 238 -8.19 -13.92 -11.97
N GLY A 239 -8.61 -14.01 -10.70
CA GLY A 239 -9.98 -13.70 -10.28
C GLY A 239 -10.26 -12.20 -10.14
N ILE A 240 -9.24 -11.35 -9.99
CA ILE A 240 -9.40 -9.90 -9.77
C ILE A 240 -8.90 -9.10 -10.96
N ASN A 241 -9.73 -8.18 -11.43
CA ASN A 241 -9.35 -7.13 -12.37
C ASN A 241 -9.18 -5.80 -11.64
N VAL A 242 -8.01 -5.22 -11.74
CA VAL A 242 -7.64 -4.01 -11.02
C VAL A 242 -7.85 -2.76 -11.87
N TYR A 243 -8.52 -1.78 -11.29
CA TYR A 243 -8.73 -0.45 -11.87
C TYR A 243 -8.23 0.60 -10.88
N GLY A 244 -7.60 1.65 -11.37
CA GLY A 244 -7.11 2.70 -10.51
C GLY A 244 -6.97 4.03 -11.21
N GLN A 245 -6.79 5.08 -10.44
CA GLN A 245 -6.45 6.39 -10.94
C GLN A 245 -5.48 7.07 -9.98
N GLU A 246 -4.49 7.76 -10.55
CA GLU A 246 -3.49 8.52 -9.79
C GLU A 246 -3.22 9.85 -10.49
N LYS A 247 -3.19 10.92 -9.69
CA LYS A 247 -3.02 12.28 -10.21
C LYS A 247 -1.56 12.61 -10.54
N GLU A 248 -0.62 12.13 -9.71
CA GLU A 248 0.79 12.49 -9.85
C GLU A 248 1.50 11.59 -10.88
N PRO A 249 2.05 12.18 -11.98
CA PRO A 249 2.62 11.40 -13.08
C PRO A 249 3.74 10.43 -12.65
N ALA A 250 4.57 10.82 -11.68
CA ALA A 250 5.65 9.96 -11.19
C ALA A 250 5.11 8.75 -10.44
N THR A 251 4.10 8.97 -9.58
CA THR A 251 3.45 7.95 -8.77
C THR A 251 2.60 7.01 -9.63
N TYR A 252 1.90 7.54 -10.65
CA TYR A 252 1.20 6.75 -11.66
C TYR A 252 2.15 5.77 -12.40
N ARG A 253 3.31 6.25 -12.88
CA ARG A 253 4.31 5.38 -13.51
C ARG A 253 4.81 4.30 -12.56
N LEU A 254 5.04 4.67 -11.29
CA LEU A 254 5.45 3.72 -10.26
C LEU A 254 4.40 2.63 -10.02
N ALA A 255 3.12 2.99 -9.97
CA ALA A 255 2.03 2.02 -9.84
C ALA A 255 2.03 1.02 -11.00
N LYS A 256 2.15 1.50 -12.25
CA LYS A 256 2.26 0.64 -13.44
C LYS A 256 3.44 -0.33 -13.34
N MET A 257 4.62 0.15 -13.00
CA MET A 257 5.81 -0.70 -12.80
C MET A 257 5.58 -1.76 -11.71
N ASN A 258 5.02 -1.36 -10.57
CA ASN A 258 4.75 -2.25 -9.46
C ASN A 258 3.79 -3.38 -9.82
N LEU A 259 2.70 -3.05 -10.50
CA LEU A 259 1.68 -4.03 -10.91
C LEU A 259 2.21 -4.97 -11.99
N ALA A 260 2.91 -4.43 -12.99
CA ALA A 260 3.54 -5.20 -14.04
C ALA A 260 4.57 -6.20 -13.49
N LEU A 261 5.45 -5.79 -12.58
CA LEU A 261 6.43 -6.69 -11.95
C LEU A 261 5.79 -7.88 -11.23
N ARG A 262 4.56 -7.72 -10.75
CA ARG A 262 3.82 -8.78 -10.04
C ARG A 262 2.87 -9.56 -10.94
N GLY A 263 2.81 -9.21 -12.25
CA GLY A 263 1.91 -9.84 -13.20
C GLY A 263 0.44 -9.55 -12.90
N ILE A 264 0.14 -8.42 -12.24
CA ILE A 264 -1.22 -8.01 -11.93
C ILE A 264 -1.76 -7.21 -13.12
N SER A 265 -2.77 -7.78 -13.81
CA SER A 265 -3.48 -7.09 -14.89
C SER A 265 -4.22 -5.87 -14.33
N HIS A 266 -4.04 -4.71 -14.98
CA HIS A 266 -4.54 -3.45 -14.44
C HIS A 266 -4.99 -2.48 -15.53
N ASN A 267 -5.93 -1.60 -15.16
CA ASN A 267 -6.30 -0.42 -15.94
C ASN A 267 -6.23 0.81 -15.02
N LEU A 268 -5.18 1.60 -15.16
CA LEU A 268 -5.00 2.84 -14.39
C LEU A 268 -5.43 4.10 -15.18
N GLY A 269 -6.11 3.92 -16.32
CA GLY A 269 -6.38 4.96 -17.27
C GLY A 269 -5.21 5.19 -18.22
N GLU A 270 -5.37 6.11 -19.18
CA GLU A 270 -4.36 6.38 -20.20
C GLU A 270 -3.24 7.31 -19.71
N GLU A 271 -3.53 8.13 -18.71
CA GLU A 271 -2.61 9.14 -18.17
C GLU A 271 -2.86 9.39 -16.67
N ALA A 272 -1.91 10.07 -16.03
CA ALA A 272 -2.08 10.53 -14.66
C ALA A 272 -3.02 11.74 -14.65
N ASP A 273 -4.14 11.64 -13.93
CA ASP A 273 -5.08 12.74 -13.80
C ASP A 273 -5.94 12.62 -12.53
N SER A 274 -6.59 13.74 -12.18
CA SER A 274 -7.43 13.86 -11.00
C SER A 274 -8.77 13.13 -11.17
N SER A 275 -9.09 12.24 -10.26
CA SER A 275 -10.39 11.54 -10.21
C SER A 275 -11.60 12.46 -10.05
N PHE A 276 -11.39 13.69 -9.57
CA PHE A 276 -12.47 14.67 -9.46
C PHE A 276 -12.73 15.39 -10.78
N THR A 277 -11.68 15.94 -11.39
CA THR A 277 -11.81 16.82 -12.56
C THR A 277 -11.83 16.08 -13.88
N HIS A 278 -11.22 14.90 -13.93
CA HIS A 278 -11.17 14.04 -15.11
C HIS A 278 -11.24 12.57 -14.68
N ASP A 279 -12.44 12.10 -14.45
CA ASP A 279 -12.73 10.71 -14.07
C ASP A 279 -12.51 9.79 -15.28
N LEU A 280 -11.39 9.07 -15.28
CA LEU A 280 -10.98 8.15 -16.36
C LEU A 280 -11.80 6.85 -16.39
N HIS A 281 -12.54 6.57 -15.32
CA HIS A 281 -13.40 5.38 -15.17
C HIS A 281 -14.88 5.74 -15.10
N LYS A 282 -15.27 6.91 -15.60
CA LYS A 282 -16.63 7.41 -15.57
C LYS A 282 -17.66 6.40 -16.10
N GLY A 283 -18.68 6.13 -15.29
CA GLY A 283 -19.75 5.18 -15.62
C GLY A 283 -19.41 3.70 -15.40
N LEU A 284 -18.19 3.36 -14.99
CA LEU A 284 -17.86 2.02 -14.52
C LEU A 284 -18.31 1.82 -13.08
N HIS A 285 -18.71 0.58 -12.75
CA HIS A 285 -19.12 0.20 -11.41
C HIS A 285 -18.35 -1.05 -10.99
N PHE A 286 -17.79 -1.02 -9.78
CA PHE A 286 -16.87 -2.03 -9.29
C PHE A 286 -17.47 -2.85 -8.15
N ASN A 287 -17.08 -4.12 -8.05
CA ASN A 287 -17.47 -5.00 -6.97
C ASN A 287 -16.88 -4.51 -5.63
N TYR A 288 -15.60 -4.12 -5.67
CA TYR A 288 -14.86 -3.65 -4.51
C TYR A 288 -14.17 -2.32 -4.78
N ILE A 289 -14.13 -1.47 -3.77
CA ILE A 289 -13.31 -0.26 -3.79
C ILE A 289 -12.50 -0.23 -2.50
N MET A 290 -11.17 -0.08 -2.64
CA MET A 290 -10.26 0.12 -1.51
C MET A 290 -9.47 1.39 -1.75
N ALA A 291 -9.46 2.30 -0.77
CA ALA A 291 -8.79 3.59 -0.96
C ALA A 291 -8.22 4.16 0.33
N ASN A 292 -7.11 4.89 0.19
CA ASN A 292 -6.61 5.80 1.21
C ASN A 292 -6.49 7.22 0.63
N PRO A 293 -7.62 7.94 0.49
CA PRO A 293 -7.62 9.26 -0.12
C PRO A 293 -6.80 10.27 0.68
N PRO A 294 -6.25 11.32 0.04
CA PRO A 294 -5.61 12.42 0.75
C PRO A 294 -6.58 13.06 1.76
N PHE A 295 -6.20 13.04 3.06
CA PHE A 295 -7.07 13.54 4.14
C PHE A 295 -7.21 15.06 4.08
N ASN A 296 -8.45 15.55 4.19
CA ASN A 296 -8.76 16.97 4.22
C ASN A 296 -8.21 17.76 3.02
N LEU A 297 -8.20 17.14 1.84
CA LEU A 297 -7.68 17.73 0.61
C LEU A 297 -8.41 19.04 0.30
N LYS A 298 -7.64 20.11 0.12
CA LYS A 298 -8.09 21.44 -0.33
C LYS A 298 -7.82 21.62 -1.82
N GLY A 299 -8.51 22.57 -2.46
CA GLY A 299 -8.28 22.89 -3.88
C GLY A 299 -8.68 21.76 -4.84
N TRP A 300 -9.54 20.85 -4.42
CA TRP A 300 -10.08 19.76 -5.23
C TRP A 300 -11.20 20.21 -6.17
N TYR A 301 -11.93 21.26 -5.75
CA TYR A 301 -13.15 21.74 -6.38
C TYR A 301 -12.84 22.71 -7.54
N ASN A 302 -13.66 22.65 -8.56
CA ASN A 302 -13.84 23.70 -9.57
C ASN A 302 -15.32 23.82 -9.96
N ASP A 303 -15.70 24.90 -10.64
CA ASP A 303 -17.10 25.21 -10.95
C ASP A 303 -17.81 24.14 -11.80
N ASN A 304 -17.07 23.35 -12.59
CA ASN A 304 -17.63 22.26 -13.38
C ASN A 304 -18.15 21.11 -12.51
N LEU A 305 -17.66 21.00 -11.28
CA LEU A 305 -18.06 19.98 -10.33
C LEU A 305 -19.36 20.30 -9.58
N LYS A 306 -19.87 21.53 -9.68
CA LYS A 306 -21.07 21.98 -8.95
C LYS A 306 -22.29 21.09 -9.19
N ASN A 307 -22.48 20.64 -10.44
CA ASN A 307 -23.60 19.81 -10.85
C ASN A 307 -23.13 18.43 -11.36
N ASP A 308 -22.06 17.91 -10.77
CA ASP A 308 -21.53 16.61 -11.16
C ASP A 308 -22.51 15.49 -10.77
N GLY A 309 -22.68 14.50 -11.66
CA GLY A 309 -23.62 13.39 -11.45
C GLY A 309 -23.30 12.49 -10.26
N ARG A 310 -22.07 12.53 -9.76
CA ARG A 310 -21.64 11.71 -8.60
C ARG A 310 -22.34 12.11 -7.30
N TRP A 311 -22.80 13.34 -7.18
CA TRP A 311 -23.56 13.83 -6.03
C TRP A 311 -24.93 14.39 -6.37
N SER A 312 -25.51 13.96 -7.51
CA SER A 312 -26.86 14.41 -7.91
C SER A 312 -27.96 14.09 -6.90
N ASP A 313 -27.79 13.01 -6.14
CA ASP A 313 -28.72 12.55 -5.10
C ASP A 313 -28.35 13.08 -3.69
N TYR A 314 -27.35 13.94 -3.59
CA TYR A 314 -26.79 14.51 -2.35
C TYR A 314 -26.52 16.00 -2.52
N GLN A 315 -26.25 16.68 -1.43
CA GLN A 315 -25.69 18.02 -1.53
C GLN A 315 -24.26 17.98 -2.11
N THR A 316 -23.90 19.05 -2.84
CA THR A 316 -22.52 19.21 -3.31
C THR A 316 -21.57 19.26 -2.11
N PRO A 317 -20.51 18.45 -2.08
CA PRO A 317 -19.54 18.47 -0.99
C PRO A 317 -18.87 19.84 -0.82
N PRO A 318 -18.45 20.22 0.41
CA PRO A 318 -17.82 21.50 0.69
C PRO A 318 -16.53 21.69 -0.12
N GLU A 319 -16.36 22.86 -0.75
CA GLU A 319 -15.16 23.21 -1.52
C GLU A 319 -13.87 23.20 -0.68
N SER A 320 -14.01 23.45 0.63
CA SER A 320 -12.91 23.55 1.58
C SER A 320 -12.26 22.21 1.93
N ASN A 321 -12.97 21.08 1.70
CA ASN A 321 -12.55 19.76 2.15
C ASN A 321 -13.16 18.62 1.30
N ALA A 322 -12.31 17.78 0.71
CA ALA A 322 -12.73 16.71 -0.20
C ALA A 322 -13.22 15.43 0.49
N ASN A 323 -13.22 15.30 1.81
CA ASN A 323 -13.53 14.04 2.46
C ASN A 323 -14.87 13.44 1.98
N TYR A 324 -15.92 14.23 1.92
CA TYR A 324 -17.23 13.77 1.44
C TYR A 324 -17.32 13.68 -0.08
N ALA A 325 -16.51 14.42 -0.81
CA ALA A 325 -16.38 14.22 -2.26
C ALA A 325 -15.78 12.86 -2.58
N TRP A 326 -14.80 12.39 -1.80
CA TRP A 326 -14.29 11.02 -1.90
C TRP A 326 -15.35 9.97 -1.58
N ILE A 327 -16.12 10.15 -0.50
CA ILE A 327 -17.22 9.22 -0.15
C ILE A 327 -18.21 9.10 -1.31
N LEU A 328 -18.67 10.22 -1.87
CA LEU A 328 -19.65 10.21 -2.97
C LEU A 328 -19.04 9.72 -4.28
N HIS A 329 -17.77 10.01 -4.58
CA HIS A 329 -17.07 9.43 -5.71
C HIS A 329 -17.01 7.90 -5.59
N ILE A 330 -16.57 7.37 -4.45
CA ILE A 330 -16.52 5.94 -4.16
C ILE A 330 -17.93 5.33 -4.31
N LEU A 331 -18.93 5.92 -3.69
CA LEU A 331 -20.32 5.43 -3.76
C LEU A 331 -20.87 5.39 -5.19
N SER A 332 -20.53 6.40 -6.01
CA SER A 332 -20.98 6.48 -7.41
C SER A 332 -20.38 5.38 -8.29
N HIS A 333 -19.20 4.88 -7.93
CA HIS A 333 -18.49 3.81 -8.63
C HIS A 333 -18.74 2.42 -8.04
N LEU A 334 -19.46 2.30 -6.94
CA LEU A 334 -19.84 1.02 -6.39
C LEU A 334 -20.95 0.35 -7.21
N LYS A 335 -20.81 -0.94 -7.46
CA LYS A 335 -21.84 -1.76 -8.08
C LYS A 335 -23.09 -1.73 -7.20
N LYS A 336 -24.20 -1.25 -7.77
CA LYS A 336 -25.42 -0.90 -7.03
C LYS A 336 -26.13 -2.08 -6.35
N THR A 337 -25.82 -3.31 -6.74
CA THR A 337 -26.47 -4.52 -6.23
C THR A 337 -25.78 -5.09 -4.99
N ASP A 338 -24.44 -5.09 -4.99
CA ASP A 338 -23.63 -5.87 -4.05
C ASP A 338 -22.21 -5.30 -3.85
N GLY A 339 -21.95 -4.09 -4.34
CA GLY A 339 -20.64 -3.45 -4.20
C GLY A 339 -20.30 -3.10 -2.74
N VAL A 340 -19.05 -3.35 -2.35
CA VAL A 340 -18.53 -3.05 -1.01
C VAL A 340 -17.28 -2.18 -1.13
N ALA A 341 -17.18 -1.14 -0.30
CA ALA A 341 -15.98 -0.30 -0.22
C ALA A 341 -15.43 -0.27 1.20
N GLY A 342 -14.10 -0.36 1.32
CA GLY A 342 -13.35 -0.07 2.54
C GLY A 342 -12.33 1.03 2.28
N PHE A 343 -12.45 2.17 2.95
CA PHE A 343 -11.54 3.30 2.71
C PHE A 343 -11.29 4.11 3.98
N LEU A 344 -10.23 4.88 3.96
CA LEU A 344 -9.73 5.60 5.13
C LEU A 344 -10.06 7.09 5.05
N LEU A 345 -10.45 7.67 6.18
CA LEU A 345 -10.60 9.12 6.34
C LEU A 345 -10.10 9.56 7.71
N ALA A 346 -9.73 10.83 7.84
CA ALA A 346 -9.45 11.45 9.13
C ALA A 346 -10.72 11.48 10.01
N ASN A 347 -10.56 11.31 11.32
CA ASN A 347 -11.69 11.26 12.28
C ASN A 347 -12.60 12.49 12.22
N GLY A 348 -12.12 13.65 11.73
CA GLY A 348 -12.95 14.83 11.52
C GLY A 348 -14.18 14.57 10.66
N ALA A 349 -14.09 13.69 9.67
CA ALA A 349 -15.20 13.33 8.80
C ALA A 349 -16.40 12.69 9.53
N LEU A 350 -16.20 12.13 10.72
CA LEU A 350 -17.26 11.47 11.50
C LEU A 350 -18.32 12.43 12.06
N ASN A 351 -17.98 13.71 12.23
CA ASN A 351 -18.88 14.66 12.90
C ASN A 351 -18.69 16.12 12.42
N ASP A 352 -18.21 16.33 11.20
CA ASP A 352 -18.07 17.64 10.60
C ASP A 352 -19.47 18.28 10.39
N SER A 353 -19.64 19.54 10.82
CA SER A 353 -20.90 20.28 10.71
C SER A 353 -21.25 20.61 9.26
N ASP A 354 -20.24 20.94 8.42
CA ASP A 354 -20.44 21.38 7.05
C ASP A 354 -20.93 20.26 6.12
N THR A 355 -20.80 19.00 6.59
CA THR A 355 -21.18 17.80 5.83
C THR A 355 -22.36 17.04 6.46
N LEU A 356 -23.03 17.64 7.44
CA LEU A 356 -24.11 17.01 8.21
C LEU A 356 -25.22 16.47 7.31
N GLU A 357 -25.71 17.23 6.35
CA GLU A 357 -26.82 16.79 5.49
C GLU A 357 -26.42 15.61 4.59
N ILE A 358 -25.22 15.64 3.99
CA ILE A 358 -24.72 14.51 3.20
C ILE A 358 -24.58 13.26 4.07
N ARG A 359 -24.06 13.42 5.30
CA ARG A 359 -23.90 12.31 6.25
C ARG A 359 -25.24 11.70 6.64
N LYS A 360 -26.23 12.56 6.93
CA LYS A 360 -27.59 12.16 7.25
C LYS A 360 -28.21 11.35 6.09
N GLU A 361 -28.11 11.84 4.87
CA GLU A 361 -28.63 11.15 3.68
C GLU A 361 -27.93 9.80 3.44
N LEU A 362 -26.59 9.71 3.63
CA LEU A 362 -25.86 8.46 3.52
C LEU A 362 -26.34 7.41 4.56
N ILE A 363 -26.63 7.84 5.78
CA ILE A 363 -27.13 6.99 6.84
C ILE A 363 -28.55 6.55 6.55
N GLN A 364 -29.44 7.49 6.20
CA GLN A 364 -30.85 7.22 5.89
C GLN A 364 -31.04 6.31 4.66
N ASN A 365 -30.12 6.41 3.69
CA ASN A 365 -30.09 5.57 2.50
C ASN A 365 -29.35 4.22 2.71
N ASP A 366 -29.03 3.87 3.97
CA ASP A 366 -28.35 2.61 4.32
C ASP A 366 -27.05 2.35 3.57
N LYS A 367 -26.24 3.39 3.31
CA LYS A 367 -24.97 3.24 2.57
C LYS A 367 -23.80 2.90 3.47
N ILE A 368 -23.83 3.34 4.73
CA ILE A 368 -22.75 3.09 5.70
C ILE A 368 -23.05 1.79 6.44
N GLU A 369 -22.09 0.85 6.40
CA GLU A 369 -22.23 -0.45 7.05
C GLU A 369 -21.42 -0.53 8.35
N ALA A 370 -20.16 -0.06 8.33
CA ALA A 370 -19.34 -0.04 9.54
C ALA A 370 -18.40 1.17 9.60
N ILE A 371 -18.08 1.57 10.81
CA ILE A 371 -17.09 2.61 11.16
C ILE A 371 -16.11 2.02 12.17
N VAL A 372 -14.82 1.96 11.80
CA VAL A 372 -13.77 1.38 12.63
C VAL A 372 -12.71 2.44 12.91
N VAL A 373 -12.59 2.89 14.16
CA VAL A 373 -11.51 3.81 14.57
C VAL A 373 -10.24 3.00 14.81
N LEU A 374 -9.18 3.38 14.09
CA LEU A 374 -7.89 2.71 14.14
C LEU A 374 -7.02 3.24 15.30
N PRO A 375 -6.04 2.45 15.77
CA PRO A 375 -5.02 2.93 16.70
C PRO A 375 -4.29 4.17 16.17
N ARG A 376 -3.85 5.02 17.07
CA ARG A 376 -2.98 6.14 16.71
C ARG A 376 -1.59 5.63 16.32
N GLU A 377 -0.85 6.43 15.57
CA GLU A 377 0.56 6.15 15.23
C GLU A 377 0.79 4.93 14.29
N LEU A 378 -0.25 4.42 13.63
CA LEU A 378 -0.13 3.42 12.56
C LEU A 378 0.59 4.00 11.32
N PHE A 379 0.33 5.27 10.99
CA PHE A 379 0.89 5.92 9.81
C PHE A 379 2.25 6.55 10.10
N ILE A 380 3.23 6.34 9.18
CA ILE A 380 4.60 6.84 9.37
C ILE A 380 4.65 8.37 9.27
N THR A 381 3.83 8.96 8.39
CA THR A 381 3.90 10.37 8.00
C THR A 381 2.97 11.29 8.78
N THR A 382 2.00 10.74 9.51
CA THR A 382 1.02 11.52 10.25
C THR A 382 0.67 10.89 11.60
N ASP A 383 0.39 11.75 12.59
CA ASP A 383 -0.17 11.35 13.89
C ASP A 383 -1.70 11.57 13.94
N ILE A 384 -2.33 11.82 12.78
CA ILE A 384 -3.78 12.01 12.68
C ILE A 384 -4.50 10.70 12.98
N SER A 385 -5.53 10.76 13.79
CA SER A 385 -6.42 9.62 14.03
C SER A 385 -7.22 9.31 12.76
N VAL A 386 -7.18 8.07 12.32
CA VAL A 386 -7.77 7.60 11.07
C VAL A 386 -8.88 6.61 11.37
N THR A 387 -9.91 6.66 10.55
CA THR A 387 -11.09 5.78 10.62
C THR A 387 -11.24 5.04 9.30
N LEU A 388 -11.45 3.74 9.39
CA LEU A 388 -11.89 2.91 8.27
C LEU A 388 -13.41 3.00 8.17
N TRP A 389 -13.89 3.39 6.99
CA TRP A 389 -15.29 3.41 6.60
C TRP A 389 -15.59 2.21 5.72
N ILE A 390 -16.67 1.50 6.00
CA ILE A 390 -17.18 0.46 5.11
C ILE A 390 -18.54 0.91 4.57
N LEU A 391 -18.63 1.04 3.24
CA LEU A 391 -19.89 1.21 2.52
C LEU A 391 -20.31 -0.13 1.93
N ASN A 392 -21.60 -0.42 1.94
CA ASN A 392 -22.15 -1.62 1.32
C ASN A 392 -23.47 -1.31 0.62
N GLN A 393 -23.61 -1.73 -0.62
CA GLN A 393 -24.84 -1.55 -1.40
C GLN A 393 -25.90 -2.61 -1.07
N ASN A 394 -25.51 -3.73 -0.46
CA ASN A 394 -26.45 -4.78 -0.05
C ASN A 394 -26.41 -5.02 1.46
N LYS A 395 -27.29 -4.34 2.19
CA LYS A 395 -27.53 -4.59 3.62
C LYS A 395 -28.74 -5.52 3.86
N LYS A 396 -29.51 -5.87 2.82
CA LYS A 396 -30.70 -6.74 2.95
C LYS A 396 -30.36 -8.18 3.30
N GLY A 397 -29.11 -8.58 3.13
CA GLY A 397 -28.65 -9.93 3.39
C GLY A 397 -28.61 -10.80 2.14
N GLY A 398 -28.57 -12.12 2.34
CA GLY A 398 -28.42 -13.10 1.27
C GLY A 398 -27.11 -13.87 1.37
N LYS A 399 -26.68 -14.49 0.26
CA LYS A 399 -25.42 -15.26 0.24
C LYS A 399 -24.24 -14.38 -0.19
N TYR A 400 -23.14 -14.46 0.55
CA TYR A 400 -21.89 -13.76 0.24
C TYR A 400 -20.70 -14.62 0.68
N HIS A 401 -19.82 -14.98 -0.25
CA HIS A 401 -18.63 -15.83 -0.01
C HIS A 401 -18.93 -17.09 0.83
N GLY A 402 -20.06 -17.75 0.55
CA GLY A 402 -20.46 -18.98 1.24
C GLY A 402 -21.15 -18.78 2.60
N ARG A 403 -21.22 -17.56 3.11
CA ARG A 403 -21.97 -17.21 4.34
C ARG A 403 -23.41 -16.78 4.00
N ASN A 404 -24.34 -17.07 4.90
CA ASN A 404 -25.67 -16.48 4.89
C ASN A 404 -25.63 -15.19 5.71
N LEU A 405 -25.97 -14.07 5.08
CA LEU A 405 -25.99 -12.77 5.73
C LEU A 405 -27.42 -12.40 6.15
N ARG A 406 -27.55 -11.86 7.38
CA ARG A 406 -28.81 -11.30 7.86
C ARG A 406 -29.15 -9.96 7.19
N ASN A 407 -30.37 -9.52 7.35
CA ASN A 407 -30.74 -8.13 7.08
C ASN A 407 -30.10 -7.20 8.11
N ARG A 408 -29.35 -6.19 7.64
CA ARG A 408 -28.64 -5.18 8.41
C ARG A 408 -29.08 -3.76 8.03
N GLU A 409 -30.20 -3.65 7.31
CA GLU A 409 -30.79 -2.34 7.04
C GLU A 409 -31.07 -1.60 8.36
N HIS A 410 -30.81 -0.31 8.37
CA HIS A 410 -31.00 0.60 9.52
C HIS A 410 -30.08 0.33 10.73
N GLU A 411 -28.97 -0.36 10.51
CA GLU A 411 -27.94 -0.59 11.53
C GLU A 411 -26.56 -0.18 11.00
N ILE A 412 -25.68 0.28 11.90
CA ILE A 412 -24.26 0.54 11.63
C ILE A 412 -23.44 -0.12 12.75
N LEU A 413 -22.42 -0.89 12.37
CA LEU A 413 -21.45 -1.42 13.31
C LEU A 413 -20.38 -0.37 13.61
N PHE A 414 -20.21 -0.02 14.87
CA PHE A 414 -19.12 0.79 15.37
C PHE A 414 -18.06 -0.09 16.03
N MET A 415 -16.79 0.12 15.70
CA MET A 415 -15.65 -0.56 16.32
C MET A 415 -14.61 0.46 16.77
N ASP A 416 -13.99 0.23 17.91
CA ASP A 416 -12.93 1.07 18.46
C ASP A 416 -11.68 0.25 18.75
N LEU A 417 -10.68 0.34 17.87
CA LEU A 417 -9.42 -0.38 17.98
C LEU A 417 -8.30 0.47 18.60
N ARG A 418 -8.59 1.66 19.13
CA ARG A 418 -7.59 2.60 19.66
C ARG A 418 -6.74 2.02 20.79
N GLN A 419 -7.27 1.06 21.52
CA GLN A 419 -6.55 0.37 22.61
C GLN A 419 -5.58 -0.72 22.13
N TRP A 420 -5.60 -1.08 20.84
CA TRP A 420 -4.73 -2.12 20.27
C TRP A 420 -3.33 -1.56 19.96
N THR A 421 -2.55 -1.32 21.02
CA THR A 421 -1.24 -0.66 20.93
C THR A 421 -0.08 -1.53 21.41
N GLU A 422 -0.30 -2.82 21.65
CA GLU A 422 0.68 -3.77 22.23
C GLU A 422 1.88 -3.98 21.31
N ASN A 423 1.66 -3.94 20.00
CA ASN A 423 2.67 -4.23 18.98
C ASN A 423 3.45 -2.98 18.57
N ALA A 424 4.05 -2.31 19.54
CA ALA A 424 4.90 -1.16 19.27
C ALA A 424 6.19 -1.57 18.56
N VAL A 425 6.53 -0.86 17.48
CA VAL A 425 7.79 -1.10 16.73
C VAL A 425 8.98 -0.58 17.53
N LYS A 426 9.88 -1.49 17.95
CA LYS A 426 11.11 -1.15 18.67
C LYS A 426 12.14 -0.55 17.70
N GLY A 427 12.77 0.56 18.11
CA GLY A 427 13.93 1.12 17.40
C GLY A 427 13.65 2.33 16.50
N GLU A 428 12.40 2.78 16.36
CA GLU A 428 12.08 4.05 15.73
C GLU A 428 12.06 5.19 16.76
N SER A 429 12.43 6.41 16.34
CA SER A 429 12.48 7.60 17.21
C SER A 429 11.12 8.04 17.75
N LYS A 430 10.02 7.58 17.14
CA LYS A 430 8.64 7.73 17.60
C LYS A 430 8.05 6.36 17.88
N LYS A 431 7.17 6.28 18.88
CA LYS A 431 6.40 5.06 19.15
C LYS A 431 5.47 4.80 17.96
N LYS A 432 5.76 3.75 17.19
CA LYS A 432 4.92 3.28 16.08
C LYS A 432 4.20 2.01 16.49
N VAL A 433 2.96 1.90 16.07
CA VAL A 433 2.07 0.76 16.31
C VAL A 433 1.89 -0.03 15.01
N ARG A 434 1.70 -1.33 15.13
CA ARG A 434 1.32 -2.23 14.04
C ARG A 434 0.21 -3.15 14.50
N LEU A 435 -0.69 -3.49 13.58
CA LEU A 435 -1.64 -4.57 13.80
C LEU A 435 -0.98 -5.89 13.38
N ASP A 436 -1.02 -6.88 14.25
CA ASP A 436 -0.60 -8.23 13.88
C ASP A 436 -1.73 -9.02 13.21
N THR A 437 -1.41 -10.20 12.72
CA THR A 437 -2.37 -11.06 12.00
C THR A 437 -3.55 -11.45 12.88
N GLU A 438 -3.32 -11.72 14.17
CA GLU A 438 -4.37 -12.13 15.11
C GLU A 438 -5.36 -10.97 15.37
N GLN A 439 -4.86 -9.75 15.52
CA GLN A 439 -5.67 -8.54 15.66
C GLN A 439 -6.50 -8.26 14.39
N ILE A 440 -5.90 -8.42 13.20
CA ILE A 440 -6.58 -8.24 11.92
C ILE A 440 -7.70 -9.28 11.75
N GLU A 441 -7.41 -10.56 12.01
CA GLU A 441 -8.40 -11.64 11.96
C GLU A 441 -9.53 -11.40 12.96
N LYS A 442 -9.20 -11.00 14.19
CA LYS A 442 -10.20 -10.67 15.22
C LYS A 442 -11.13 -9.53 14.79
N ALA A 443 -10.59 -8.46 14.20
CA ALA A 443 -11.41 -7.35 13.71
C ALA A 443 -12.33 -7.80 12.56
N ALA A 444 -11.81 -8.59 11.64
CA ALA A 444 -12.60 -9.16 10.55
C ALA A 444 -13.67 -10.14 11.06
N ASP A 445 -13.34 -11.00 12.03
CA ASP A 445 -14.29 -11.93 12.65
C ASP A 445 -15.44 -11.20 13.35
N ILE A 446 -15.16 -10.10 14.04
CA ILE A 446 -16.22 -9.24 14.63
C ILE A 446 -17.16 -8.75 13.53
N TYR A 447 -16.62 -8.22 12.44
CA TYR A 447 -17.43 -7.71 11.33
C TYR A 447 -18.21 -8.83 10.62
N HIS A 448 -17.57 -9.94 10.30
CA HIS A 448 -18.21 -11.08 9.62
C HIS A 448 -19.26 -11.77 10.48
N THR A 449 -19.01 -11.93 11.78
CA THR A 449 -19.98 -12.50 12.73
C THR A 449 -21.21 -11.59 12.83
N TRP A 450 -21.02 -10.27 12.90
CA TRP A 450 -22.14 -9.31 12.90
C TRP A 450 -23.02 -9.44 11.65
N GLN A 451 -22.46 -9.80 10.51
CA GLN A 451 -23.18 -9.98 9.27
C GLN A 451 -23.94 -11.30 9.19
N CYS A 452 -23.58 -12.33 9.98
CA CYS A 452 -24.14 -13.68 9.87
C CYS A 452 -25.62 -13.74 10.30
N GLU A 453 -26.38 -14.64 9.67
CA GLU A 453 -27.82 -14.84 9.87
C GLU A 453 -28.16 -15.20 11.33
N GLU A 454 -27.26 -15.92 12.00
CA GLU A 454 -27.44 -16.37 13.38
C GLU A 454 -27.23 -15.26 14.43
N THR A 455 -26.75 -14.08 14.06
CA THR A 455 -26.40 -13.02 14.98
C THR A 455 -27.59 -12.11 15.28
N ASP A 456 -27.89 -11.89 16.55
CA ASP A 456 -28.79 -10.83 16.98
C ASP A 456 -28.08 -9.47 16.95
N GLY A 457 -28.35 -8.68 15.91
CA GLY A 457 -27.71 -7.37 15.72
C GLY A 457 -28.01 -6.38 16.86
N ALA A 458 -29.19 -6.45 17.47
CA ALA A 458 -29.58 -5.53 18.53
C ALA A 458 -28.79 -5.76 19.83
N ALA A 459 -28.32 -6.99 20.06
CA ALA A 459 -27.52 -7.38 21.23
C ALA A 459 -26.03 -7.53 20.91
N TYR A 460 -25.58 -7.13 19.69
CA TYR A 460 -24.21 -7.33 19.26
C TYR A 460 -23.30 -6.21 19.73
N GLU A 461 -22.76 -6.39 20.93
CA GLU A 461 -21.87 -5.42 21.56
C GLU A 461 -20.86 -6.08 22.51
N ILE A 462 -19.69 -5.50 22.58
CA ILE A 462 -18.71 -5.68 23.66
C ILE A 462 -18.26 -4.28 24.09
N PRO A 463 -18.39 -3.92 25.37
CA PRO A 463 -17.91 -2.65 25.90
C PRO A 463 -16.46 -2.39 25.49
N GLU A 464 -16.11 -1.13 25.24
CA GLU A 464 -14.80 -0.63 24.82
C GLU A 464 -14.31 -1.13 23.46
N LEU A 465 -15.04 -2.04 22.78
CA LEU A 465 -14.55 -2.62 21.53
C LEU A 465 -15.52 -2.40 20.35
N TYR A 466 -16.77 -2.83 20.46
CA TYR A 466 -17.73 -2.66 19.37
C TYR A 466 -19.19 -2.65 19.84
N ARG A 467 -20.02 -2.04 19.00
CA ARG A 467 -21.49 -2.06 19.16
C ARG A 467 -22.20 -1.88 17.83
N SER A 468 -23.23 -2.68 17.59
CA SER A 468 -24.21 -2.46 16.53
C SER A 468 -25.26 -1.44 17.00
N VAL A 469 -25.52 -0.42 16.19
CA VAL A 469 -26.37 0.73 16.57
C VAL A 469 -27.41 0.97 15.51
N CYS A 470 -28.68 1.07 15.91
CA CYS A 470 -29.78 1.39 15.00
C CYS A 470 -29.79 2.88 14.61
N ILE A 471 -30.32 3.18 13.43
CA ILE A 471 -30.39 4.54 12.87
C ILE A 471 -31.13 5.51 13.81
N ASN A 472 -32.17 5.07 14.52
CA ASN A 472 -32.93 5.93 15.44
C ASN A 472 -32.05 6.46 16.59
N GLU A 473 -31.11 5.65 17.09
CA GLU A 473 -30.16 6.11 18.10
C GLU A 473 -29.16 7.12 17.48
N ILE A 474 -28.69 6.87 16.26
CA ILE A 474 -27.78 7.76 15.55
C ILE A 474 -28.44 9.13 15.29
N GLU A 475 -29.72 9.13 14.90
CA GLU A 475 -30.51 10.35 14.76
C GLU A 475 -30.60 11.12 16.07
N SER A 476 -30.94 10.45 17.16
CA SER A 476 -31.06 11.08 18.49
C SER A 476 -29.77 11.72 18.98
N LYS A 477 -28.61 11.27 18.46
CA LYS A 477 -27.27 11.79 18.76
C LYS A 477 -26.74 12.74 17.68
N GLY A 478 -27.63 13.31 16.85
CA GLY A 478 -27.32 14.34 15.88
C GLY A 478 -26.54 13.81 14.65
N TRP A 479 -26.81 12.58 14.23
CA TRP A 479 -26.20 11.93 13.06
C TRP A 479 -24.67 11.84 13.12
N ALA A 480 -24.10 11.85 14.32
CA ALA A 480 -22.66 11.71 14.50
C ALA A 480 -22.25 10.25 14.30
N LEU A 481 -21.11 10.02 13.65
CA LEU A 481 -20.56 8.67 13.43
C LEU A 481 -19.36 8.36 14.35
N THR A 482 -19.18 9.13 15.40
CA THR A 482 -18.07 8.97 16.35
C THR A 482 -18.35 7.79 17.30
N PRO A 483 -17.58 6.67 17.25
CA PRO A 483 -17.85 5.46 18.03
C PRO A 483 -17.96 5.67 19.53
N SER A 484 -17.19 6.60 20.11
CA SER A 484 -17.26 6.91 21.55
C SER A 484 -18.61 7.48 22.04
N LYS A 485 -19.54 7.81 21.12
CA LYS A 485 -20.92 8.16 21.46
C LYS A 485 -21.83 6.94 21.66
N TYR A 486 -21.39 5.77 21.23
CA TYR A 486 -22.20 4.55 21.15
C TYR A 486 -21.63 3.39 21.93
N ILE A 487 -20.31 3.21 21.89
CA ILE A 487 -19.61 2.15 22.63
C ILE A 487 -19.47 2.59 24.09
N GLU A 488 -19.90 1.73 25.02
CA GLU A 488 -19.74 1.96 26.44
C GLU A 488 -18.27 1.83 26.86
N PHE A 489 -17.78 2.78 27.62
CA PHE A 489 -16.44 2.74 28.23
C PHE A 489 -16.58 2.41 29.70
N ILE A 490 -15.84 1.42 30.16
CA ILE A 490 -15.78 0.99 31.54
C ILE A 490 -14.81 1.90 32.29
N ASP A 491 -15.27 2.42 33.45
CA ASP A 491 -14.37 3.18 34.34
C ASP A 491 -13.51 2.20 35.15
N HIS A 492 -12.35 1.86 34.58
CA HIS A 492 -11.40 0.95 35.22
C HIS A 492 -10.75 1.53 36.49
N ASP A 493 -10.86 2.86 36.71
CA ASP A 493 -10.33 3.50 37.92
C ASP A 493 -11.12 3.09 39.17
N LEU A 494 -12.36 2.62 39.00
CA LEU A 494 -13.20 2.14 40.12
C LEU A 494 -12.77 0.77 40.67
N GLU A 495 -12.00 -0.02 39.88
CA GLU A 495 -11.51 -1.35 40.27
C GLU A 495 -10.03 -1.35 40.69
N ILE A 496 -9.35 -0.22 40.56
CA ILE A 496 -7.93 -0.12 40.89
C ILE A 496 -7.75 0.00 42.41
N ASP A 497 -7.07 -0.98 43.02
CA ASP A 497 -6.52 -0.84 44.35
C ASP A 497 -5.40 0.22 44.30
N TYR A 498 -5.76 1.45 44.64
CA TYR A 498 -4.89 2.62 44.57
C TYR A 498 -3.53 2.41 45.27
N GLU A 499 -3.51 1.73 46.42
CA GLU A 499 -2.28 1.47 47.16
C GLU A 499 -1.34 0.50 46.41
N LYS A 500 -1.92 -0.56 45.81
CA LYS A 500 -1.15 -1.52 44.99
C LYS A 500 -0.60 -0.87 43.70
N GLU A 501 -1.45 -0.09 43.03
CA GLU A 501 -1.03 0.55 41.77
C GLU A 501 0.03 1.62 42.02
N MET A 502 -0.09 2.42 43.08
CA MET A 502 0.94 3.37 43.50
C MET A 502 2.26 2.67 43.88
N ALA A 503 2.18 1.52 44.56
CA ALA A 503 3.37 0.74 44.86
C ALA A 503 4.06 0.19 43.58
N ARG A 504 3.27 -0.24 42.60
CA ARG A 504 3.76 -0.69 41.27
C ARG A 504 4.46 0.47 40.54
N ILE A 505 3.78 1.61 40.43
CA ILE A 505 4.31 2.83 39.77
C ILE A 505 5.61 3.30 40.45
N GLN A 506 5.67 3.31 41.78
CA GLN A 506 6.88 3.66 42.52
C GLN A 506 8.05 2.69 42.22
N SER A 507 7.75 1.40 42.10
CA SER A 507 8.76 0.39 41.76
C SER A 507 9.30 0.57 40.35
N GLU A 508 8.43 0.77 39.37
CA GLU A 508 8.81 1.03 37.98
C GLU A 508 9.61 2.34 37.84
N MET A 509 9.16 3.39 38.51
CA MET A 509 9.86 4.68 38.52
C MET A 509 11.28 4.58 39.11
N LYS A 510 11.46 3.80 40.19
CA LYS A 510 12.79 3.54 40.77
C LYS A 510 13.69 2.80 39.77
N GLU A 511 13.16 1.84 39.03
CA GLU A 511 13.94 1.08 38.05
C GLU A 511 14.32 1.95 36.84
N ILE A 512 13.39 2.77 36.35
CA ILE A 512 13.66 3.74 35.27
C ILE A 512 14.74 4.75 35.69
N MET A 513 14.65 5.32 36.89
CA MET A 513 15.67 6.24 37.43
C MET A 513 17.05 5.58 37.59
N LYS A 514 17.07 4.29 37.91
CA LYS A 514 18.33 3.53 37.99
C LYS A 514 18.92 3.28 36.59
N GLN A 515 18.08 2.99 35.59
CA GLN A 515 18.50 2.84 34.20
C GLN A 515 19.01 4.18 33.64
N GLU A 516 18.34 5.27 33.94
CA GLU A 516 18.77 6.63 33.56
C GLU A 516 20.15 6.94 34.09
N LYS A 517 20.39 6.74 35.39
CA LYS A 517 21.73 6.95 36.00
C LYS A 517 22.81 6.09 35.34
N LYS A 518 22.48 4.83 35.04
CA LYS A 518 23.43 3.95 34.36
C LYS A 518 23.71 4.43 32.93
N SER A 519 22.70 4.90 32.21
CA SER A 519 22.88 5.47 30.87
C SER A 519 23.71 6.75 30.88
N GLN A 520 23.50 7.63 31.88
CA GLN A 520 24.31 8.81 32.08
C GLN A 520 25.78 8.46 32.34
N GLN A 521 26.06 7.49 33.22
CA GLN A 521 27.41 7.02 33.47
C GLN A 521 28.12 6.49 32.23
N ILE A 522 27.40 5.66 31.43
CA ILE A 522 27.93 5.12 30.17
C ILE A 522 28.24 6.25 29.19
N LEU A 523 27.38 7.27 29.12
CA LEU A 523 27.57 8.43 28.26
C LEU A 523 28.80 9.26 28.71
N GLU A 524 28.93 9.53 30.01
CA GLU A 524 30.09 10.23 30.59
C GLU A 524 31.39 9.47 30.32
N GLU A 525 31.42 8.16 30.53
CA GLU A 525 32.58 7.31 30.23
C GLU A 525 32.93 7.33 28.73
N ALA A 526 31.92 7.28 27.84
CA ALA A 526 32.15 7.37 26.41
C ALA A 526 32.75 8.72 26.00
N PHE A 527 32.24 9.84 26.53
CA PHE A 527 32.80 11.17 26.27
C PHE A 527 34.21 11.35 26.83
N ARG A 528 34.50 10.82 28.02
CA ARG A 528 35.89 10.79 28.56
C ARG A 528 36.82 9.97 27.69
N GLY A 529 36.34 8.84 27.13
CA GLY A 529 37.14 7.99 26.25
C GLY A 529 37.57 8.65 24.94
N ILE A 530 36.82 9.66 24.46
CA ILE A 530 37.17 10.46 23.28
C ILE A 530 37.79 11.82 23.61
N GLY A 531 38.12 12.07 24.89
CA GLY A 531 38.85 13.28 25.33
C GLY A 531 37.98 14.50 25.62
N TYR A 532 36.67 14.33 25.74
CA TYR A 532 35.72 15.39 26.13
C TYR A 532 35.09 15.04 27.49
N GLY A 533 35.30 15.89 28.52
CA GLY A 533 34.57 15.81 29.78
C GLY A 533 33.23 16.54 29.65
N ILE A 534 32.15 15.95 30.21
CA ILE A 534 30.91 16.67 30.47
C ILE A 534 30.97 17.00 31.97
N ASP A 535 31.25 18.27 32.30
CA ASP A 535 31.19 18.80 33.67
C ASP A 535 29.78 19.29 33.97
#